data_d3f5fcb9b9c689d385c8fb6ff3786221
#
_entry.id   d3f5fcb9b9c689d385c8fb6ff3786221
#
_cell.length_a   1.000
_cell.length_b   1.000
_cell.length_c   1.000
_cell.angle_alpha   90.00
_cell.angle_beta   90.00
_cell.angle_gamma   90.00
#
_symmetry.space_group_name_H-M   'P 1'
#
loop_
_entity.id
_entity.type
_entity.pdbx_description
1 polymer ?
#
loop_
_entity_poly.entity_id
_entity_poly.type
_entity_poly.pdbx_seq_one_letter_code
_entity_poly.pdbx_strand_id
1 'polypeptide(L)'
;FNLPSPLEKLELSTFGVKQKVYVKRDDLIHPIVSGNKWRKLNFNFRFYHNNNYSGVISMGGAFSSHIQSLSFICCQKNIPCVIFIRGQKPKILNDILKQCEINNTKLIFLSKSDYSNNIAIQEICMKNWPNYYFIPEGGSNRYGIEGCQEIINEIDMEFDEIFCEVGTGTTLAGLASSCDKNKKVRGVVVLKGAENISNQVEKNYINLFNRPLNNNVQYLHQYHFGGYAKHSMELINFIRVFYKETGIKTDPIYSCLLYTSPSPRDQ
;
A
#
# COMPACT_ATOMS: atom_id res chain seq x y z
N PHE A 1 -2.46 -2.98 -18.09
CA PHE A 1 -2.74 -3.54 -16.76
C PHE A 1 -3.40 -4.91 -16.90
N ASN A 2 -2.85 -5.91 -16.21
CA ASN A 2 -3.33 -7.29 -16.25
C ASN A 2 -4.37 -7.49 -15.12
N LEU A 3 -5.66 -7.42 -15.49
CA LEU A 3 -6.81 -7.55 -14.58
C LEU A 3 -7.86 -8.48 -15.19
N PRO A 4 -8.55 -9.29 -14.37
CA PRO A 4 -8.27 -9.53 -12.94
C PRO A 4 -6.86 -10.10 -12.73
N SER A 5 -6.21 -9.76 -11.62
CA SER A 5 -4.90 -10.34 -11.33
C SER A 5 -5.07 -11.83 -11.00
N PRO A 6 -4.07 -12.69 -11.30
CA PRO A 6 -4.17 -14.11 -11.02
C PRO A 6 -4.34 -14.43 -9.55
N LEU A 7 -5.06 -15.51 -9.24
CA LEU A 7 -5.10 -16.15 -7.93
C LEU A 7 -4.37 -17.49 -8.05
N GLU A 8 -3.21 -17.61 -7.41
CA GLU A 8 -2.32 -18.77 -7.54
C GLU A 8 -2.24 -19.55 -6.23
N LYS A 9 -2.34 -20.87 -6.29
CA LYS A 9 -2.09 -21.74 -5.14
C LYS A 9 -0.60 -21.77 -4.82
N LEU A 10 -0.27 -21.60 -3.54
CA LEU A 10 1.11 -21.75 -3.06
C LEU A 10 1.35 -23.14 -2.49
N GLU A 11 2.44 -23.76 -2.89
CA GLU A 11 2.94 -24.98 -2.26
C GLU A 11 3.97 -24.60 -1.18
N LEU A 12 3.54 -24.65 0.08
CA LEU A 12 4.33 -24.19 1.24
C LEU A 12 4.70 -25.32 2.21
N SER A 13 4.71 -26.54 1.74
CA SER A 13 5.09 -27.73 2.54
C SER A 13 6.48 -27.62 3.15
N THR A 14 7.43 -27.04 2.42
CA THR A 14 8.81 -26.76 2.87
C THR A 14 8.85 -25.85 4.10
N PHE A 15 7.82 -25.01 4.28
CA PHE A 15 7.64 -24.12 5.43
C PHE A 15 6.77 -24.74 6.53
N GLY A 16 6.39 -26.02 6.42
CA GLY A 16 5.54 -26.70 7.40
C GLY A 16 4.06 -26.29 7.35
N VAL A 17 3.63 -25.56 6.33
CA VAL A 17 2.23 -25.13 6.13
C VAL A 17 1.41 -26.29 5.55
N LYS A 18 0.36 -26.72 6.24
CA LYS A 18 -0.54 -27.81 5.84
C LYS A 18 -1.83 -27.31 5.15
N GLN A 19 -2.19 -26.07 5.42
CA GLN A 19 -3.41 -25.45 4.90
C GLN A 19 -3.23 -25.09 3.42
N LYS A 20 -4.35 -24.99 2.71
CA LYS A 20 -4.37 -24.47 1.34
C LYS A 20 -4.19 -22.94 1.39
N VAL A 21 -3.09 -22.46 0.83
CA VAL A 21 -2.77 -21.03 0.75
C VAL A 21 -2.81 -20.60 -0.70
N TYR A 22 -3.44 -19.47 -0.95
CA TYR A 22 -3.48 -18.84 -2.26
C TYR A 22 -2.92 -17.42 -2.17
N VAL A 23 -2.32 -16.95 -3.24
CA VAL A 23 -1.83 -15.58 -3.35
C VAL A 23 -2.52 -14.86 -4.50
N LYS A 24 -3.08 -13.69 -4.19
CA LYS A 24 -3.60 -12.77 -5.19
C LYS A 24 -2.42 -12.00 -5.77
N ARG A 25 -2.07 -12.29 -7.02
CA ARG A 25 -0.85 -11.81 -7.69
C ARG A 25 -1.01 -10.39 -8.22
N ASP A 26 -1.36 -9.47 -7.33
CA ASP A 26 -1.44 -8.05 -7.69
C ASP A 26 -0.08 -7.45 -8.12
N ASP A 27 1.02 -8.10 -7.77
CA ASP A 27 2.35 -7.80 -8.27
C ASP A 27 2.47 -7.96 -9.79
N LEU A 28 1.62 -8.78 -10.42
CA LEU A 28 1.58 -9.01 -11.87
C LEU A 28 0.65 -8.04 -12.62
N ILE A 29 -0.03 -7.13 -11.94
CA ILE A 29 -0.91 -6.14 -12.59
C ILE A 29 -0.12 -5.26 -13.57
N HIS A 30 1.05 -4.78 -13.15
CA HIS A 30 1.94 -3.96 -13.96
C HIS A 30 3.36 -3.92 -13.36
N PRO A 31 4.43 -3.89 -14.17
CA PRO A 31 5.81 -3.92 -13.66
C PRO A 31 6.19 -2.79 -12.69
N ILE A 32 5.61 -1.61 -12.84
CA ILE A 32 5.91 -0.42 -12.02
C ILE A 32 4.75 -0.09 -11.07
N VAL A 33 3.52 -0.09 -11.59
CA VAL A 33 2.31 0.23 -10.81
C VAL A 33 1.69 -1.07 -10.31
N SER A 34 2.40 -1.74 -9.43
CA SER A 34 2.05 -3.08 -8.97
C SER A 34 1.36 -3.10 -7.61
N GLY A 35 0.77 -4.24 -7.30
CA GLY A 35 0.17 -4.50 -6.00
C GLY A 35 -0.98 -3.55 -5.65
N ASN A 36 -1.15 -3.32 -4.37
CA ASN A 36 -2.19 -2.44 -3.83
C ASN A 36 -2.10 -0.97 -4.31
N LYS A 37 -0.99 -0.59 -4.97
CA LYS A 37 -0.83 0.79 -5.47
C LYS A 37 -1.72 1.05 -6.68
N TRP A 38 -1.81 0.08 -7.61
CA TRP A 38 -2.77 0.17 -8.70
C TRP A 38 -4.21 0.29 -8.18
N ARG A 39 -4.61 -0.59 -7.26
CA ARG A 39 -5.95 -0.61 -6.68
C ARG A 39 -6.35 0.77 -6.17
N LYS A 40 -5.50 1.37 -5.33
CA LYS A 40 -5.73 2.68 -4.74
C LYS A 40 -5.73 3.82 -5.75
N LEU A 41 -4.78 3.81 -6.68
CA LEU A 41 -4.62 4.90 -7.64
C LEU A 41 -5.68 4.89 -8.73
N ASN A 42 -6.16 3.72 -9.18
CA ASN A 42 -7.17 3.62 -10.22
C ASN A 42 -8.44 4.43 -9.88
N PHE A 43 -9.00 4.26 -8.70
CA PHE A 43 -10.18 5.00 -8.27
C PHE A 43 -9.91 6.48 -8.00
N ASN A 44 -8.73 6.81 -7.48
CA ASN A 44 -8.29 8.20 -7.36
C ASN A 44 -8.21 8.91 -8.72
N PHE A 45 -7.70 8.22 -9.76
CA PHE A 45 -7.65 8.79 -11.12
C PHE A 45 -9.03 8.85 -11.79
N ARG A 46 -9.94 7.92 -11.51
CA ARG A 46 -11.35 8.05 -11.95
C ARG A 46 -11.97 9.32 -11.37
N PHE A 47 -11.77 9.58 -10.09
CA PHE A 47 -12.24 10.82 -9.46
C PHE A 47 -11.57 12.06 -10.04
N TYR A 48 -10.25 12.04 -10.23
CA TYR A 48 -9.51 13.12 -10.86
C TYR A 48 -10.10 13.51 -12.23
N HIS A 49 -10.33 12.54 -13.10
CA HIS A 49 -10.86 12.78 -14.44
C HIS A 49 -12.29 13.34 -14.44
N ASN A 50 -13.10 12.97 -13.47
CA ASN A 50 -14.49 13.42 -13.38
C ASN A 50 -14.63 14.84 -12.77
N ASN A 51 -13.56 15.47 -12.28
CA ASN A 51 -13.63 16.72 -11.54
C ASN A 51 -12.74 17.85 -12.09
N ASN A 52 -12.25 17.73 -13.32
CA ASN A 52 -11.52 18.79 -14.06
C ASN A 52 -10.30 19.37 -13.29
N TYR A 53 -9.59 18.58 -12.51
CA TYR A 53 -8.34 19.00 -11.90
C TYR A 53 -7.23 19.17 -12.95
N SER A 54 -6.34 20.14 -12.75
CA SER A 54 -5.23 20.43 -13.67
C SER A 54 -3.94 19.68 -13.35
N GLY A 55 -3.87 18.95 -12.25
CA GLY A 55 -2.72 18.17 -11.84
C GLY A 55 -2.98 17.38 -10.56
N VAL A 56 -1.98 16.66 -10.11
CA VAL A 56 -2.05 15.82 -8.91
C VAL A 56 -0.94 16.21 -7.94
N ILE A 57 -1.28 16.27 -6.66
CA ILE A 57 -0.31 16.41 -5.56
C ILE A 57 -0.40 15.16 -4.69
N SER A 58 0.74 14.67 -4.21
CA SER A 58 0.78 13.62 -3.21
C SER A 58 1.99 13.78 -2.29
N MET A 59 2.17 12.81 -1.41
CA MET A 59 3.26 12.78 -0.46
C MET A 59 3.73 11.36 -0.17
N GLY A 60 5.00 11.22 0.24
CA GLY A 60 5.56 9.91 0.59
C GLY A 60 7.04 9.97 1.00
N GLY A 61 7.54 8.87 1.54
CA GLY A 61 8.96 8.70 1.81
C GLY A 61 9.78 8.45 0.53
N ALA A 62 11.08 8.68 0.57
CA ALA A 62 11.98 8.53 -0.57
C ALA A 62 12.01 7.12 -1.21
N PHE A 63 11.62 6.09 -0.47
CA PHE A 63 11.56 4.69 -0.94
C PHE A 63 10.12 4.19 -1.14
N SER A 64 9.17 5.10 -1.23
CA SER A 64 7.75 4.74 -1.33
C SER A 64 7.37 4.26 -2.73
N SER A 65 6.86 3.04 -2.84
CA SER A 65 6.26 2.53 -4.09
C SER A 65 5.03 3.32 -4.53
N HIS A 66 4.36 4.02 -3.60
CA HIS A 66 3.23 4.90 -3.95
C HIS A 66 3.67 6.07 -4.82
N ILE A 67 4.74 6.79 -4.43
CA ILE A 67 5.23 7.92 -5.23
C ILE A 67 5.76 7.48 -6.59
N GLN A 68 6.42 6.32 -6.65
CA GLN A 68 6.90 5.74 -7.91
C GLN A 68 5.73 5.45 -8.86
N SER A 69 4.71 4.75 -8.36
CA SER A 69 3.52 4.41 -9.13
C SER A 69 2.75 5.64 -9.61
N LEU A 70 2.54 6.61 -8.71
CA LEU A 70 1.85 7.86 -9.02
C LEU A 70 2.58 8.65 -10.10
N SER A 71 3.88 8.87 -9.92
CA SER A 71 4.74 9.58 -10.87
C SER A 71 4.69 8.94 -12.25
N PHE A 72 4.77 7.61 -12.32
CA PHE A 72 4.66 6.87 -13.57
C PHE A 72 3.31 7.08 -14.27
N ILE A 73 2.20 6.92 -13.54
CA ILE A 73 0.84 7.11 -14.12
C ILE A 73 0.68 8.55 -14.62
N CYS A 74 1.10 9.53 -13.83
CA CYS A 74 1.01 10.94 -14.22
C CYS A 74 1.81 11.23 -15.50
N CYS A 75 3.03 10.70 -15.61
CA CYS A 75 3.84 10.81 -16.83
C CYS A 75 3.14 10.19 -18.04
N GLN A 76 2.65 8.96 -17.93
CA GLN A 76 1.96 8.26 -19.03
C GLN A 76 0.67 8.98 -19.51
N LYS A 77 0.04 9.71 -18.60
CA LYS A 77 -1.21 10.44 -18.87
C LYS A 77 -0.99 11.94 -19.13
N ASN A 78 0.26 12.42 -19.18
CA ASN A 78 0.62 13.84 -19.28
C ASN A 78 -0.07 14.71 -18.22
N ILE A 79 -0.19 14.22 -16.99
CA ILE A 79 -0.76 14.92 -15.84
C ILE A 79 0.36 15.57 -15.03
N PRO A 80 0.34 16.91 -14.82
CA PRO A 80 1.29 17.57 -13.93
C PRO A 80 1.25 16.96 -12.53
N CYS A 81 2.44 16.64 -11.99
CA CYS A 81 2.56 15.93 -10.72
C CYS A 81 3.55 16.62 -9.77
N VAL A 82 3.12 16.84 -8.52
CA VAL A 82 3.94 17.38 -7.43
C VAL A 82 3.93 16.39 -6.28
N ILE A 83 5.11 16.06 -5.75
CA ILE A 83 5.21 15.12 -4.62
C ILE A 83 6.05 15.74 -3.50
N PHE A 84 5.47 15.82 -2.31
CA PHE A 84 6.17 16.14 -1.08
C PHE A 84 6.93 14.91 -0.56
N ILE A 85 8.23 15.04 -0.42
CA ILE A 85 9.11 13.96 0.04
C ILE A 85 9.51 14.21 1.49
N ARG A 86 9.30 13.21 2.35
CA ARG A 86 9.69 13.26 3.75
C ARG A 86 11.20 13.22 3.92
N GLY A 87 11.79 14.25 4.50
CA GLY A 87 13.22 14.39 4.79
C GLY A 87 13.90 15.38 3.88
N GLN A 88 15.19 15.61 4.14
CA GLN A 88 16.01 16.49 3.34
C GLN A 88 16.39 15.85 2.00
N LYS A 89 16.64 16.68 0.99
CA LYS A 89 17.12 16.20 -0.32
C LYS A 89 18.49 15.52 -0.13
N PRO A 90 18.63 14.23 -0.48
CA PRO A 90 19.90 13.54 -0.37
C PRO A 90 20.89 14.06 -1.41
N LYS A 91 22.20 13.94 -1.14
CA LYS A 91 23.24 14.30 -2.11
C LYS A 91 23.14 13.48 -3.42
N ILE A 92 22.77 12.21 -3.30
CA ILE A 92 22.55 11.30 -4.43
C ILE A 92 21.14 10.75 -4.28
N LEU A 93 20.32 10.95 -5.30
CA LEU A 93 18.97 10.40 -5.35
C LEU A 93 19.01 8.88 -5.52
N ASN A 94 18.13 8.18 -4.83
CA ASN A 94 17.89 6.77 -5.10
C ASN A 94 17.11 6.59 -6.42
N ASP A 95 16.98 5.35 -6.88
CA ASP A 95 16.42 5.07 -8.21
C ASP A 95 14.94 5.46 -8.33
N ILE A 96 14.17 5.39 -7.23
CA ILE A 96 12.77 5.84 -7.22
C ILE A 96 12.68 7.35 -7.46
N LEU A 97 13.48 8.14 -6.72
CA LEU A 97 13.47 9.60 -6.86
C LEU A 97 14.00 10.05 -8.22
N LYS A 98 15.06 9.38 -8.73
CA LYS A 98 15.56 9.63 -10.11
C LYS A 98 14.47 9.36 -11.14
N GLN A 99 13.75 8.23 -11.00
CA GLN A 99 12.66 7.91 -11.92
C GLN A 99 11.52 8.94 -11.84
N CYS A 100 11.20 9.44 -10.64
CA CYS A 100 10.24 10.53 -10.50
C CYS A 100 10.68 11.81 -11.24
N GLU A 101 11.96 12.20 -11.17
CA GLU A 101 12.48 13.34 -11.92
C GLU A 101 12.43 13.08 -13.44
N ILE A 102 12.81 11.89 -13.91
CA ILE A 102 12.69 11.49 -15.32
C ILE A 102 11.23 11.59 -15.81
N ASN A 103 10.29 11.26 -14.96
CA ASN A 103 8.85 11.36 -15.24
C ASN A 103 8.32 12.81 -15.14
N ASN A 104 9.15 13.83 -15.07
CA ASN A 104 8.79 15.24 -14.90
C ASN A 104 7.96 15.55 -13.65
N THR A 105 8.10 14.73 -12.60
CA THR A 105 7.45 14.97 -11.32
C THR A 105 8.23 16.01 -10.51
N LYS A 106 7.55 17.06 -10.04
CA LYS A 106 8.17 18.07 -9.16
C LYS A 106 8.30 17.49 -7.75
N LEU A 107 9.54 17.32 -7.27
CA LEU A 107 9.83 16.82 -5.93
C LEU A 107 10.11 17.99 -4.98
N ILE A 108 9.42 18.04 -3.84
CA ILE A 108 9.59 19.03 -2.79
C ILE A 108 9.93 18.30 -1.50
N PHE A 109 11.13 18.52 -1.00
CA PHE A 109 11.62 17.89 0.21
C PHE A 109 11.21 18.71 1.43
N LEU A 110 10.57 18.06 2.42
CA LEU A 110 10.11 18.67 3.64
C LEU A 110 10.83 18.07 4.84
N SER A 111 11.12 18.89 5.86
CA SER A 111 11.59 18.38 7.15
C SER A 111 10.55 17.40 7.75
N LYS A 112 10.96 16.57 8.72
CA LYS A 112 10.00 15.65 9.38
C LYS A 112 8.86 16.41 10.07
N SER A 113 9.15 17.57 10.65
CA SER A 113 8.16 18.43 11.30
C SER A 113 7.15 18.99 10.29
N ASP A 114 7.64 19.57 9.19
CA ASP A 114 6.78 20.17 8.17
C ASP A 114 5.94 19.11 7.46
N TYR A 115 6.53 17.94 7.18
CA TYR A 115 5.83 16.80 6.58
C TYR A 115 4.69 16.27 7.45
N SER A 116 4.80 16.35 8.77
CA SER A 116 3.76 15.92 9.72
C SER A 116 2.70 17.00 9.96
N ASN A 117 2.91 18.22 9.46
CA ASN A 117 1.97 19.32 9.62
C ASN A 117 0.98 19.39 8.45
N ASN A 118 -0.12 18.65 8.57
CA ASN A 118 -1.15 18.60 7.53
C ASN A 118 -1.75 19.97 7.18
N ILE A 119 -1.86 20.89 8.14
CA ILE A 119 -2.39 22.23 7.89
C ILE A 119 -1.44 23.01 7.00
N ALA A 120 -0.15 23.04 7.33
CA ALA A 120 0.85 23.73 6.52
C ALA A 120 0.93 23.14 5.09
N ILE A 121 0.82 21.81 4.95
CA ILE A 121 0.80 21.17 3.61
C ILE A 121 -0.43 21.63 2.82
N GLN A 122 -1.62 21.67 3.44
CA GLN A 122 -2.83 22.14 2.77
C GLN A 122 -2.72 23.60 2.33
N GLU A 123 -2.18 24.48 3.19
CA GLU A 123 -1.93 25.88 2.85
C GLU A 123 -0.96 26.03 1.67
N ILE A 124 0.13 25.28 1.66
CA ILE A 124 1.09 25.26 0.54
C ILE A 124 0.40 24.79 -0.75
N CYS A 125 -0.42 23.74 -0.68
CA CYS A 125 -1.17 23.22 -1.83
C CYS A 125 -2.14 24.25 -2.37
N MET A 126 -2.98 24.85 -1.52
CA MET A 126 -3.96 25.86 -1.92
C MET A 126 -3.33 27.11 -2.52
N LYS A 127 -2.19 27.55 -1.97
CA LYS A 127 -1.48 28.74 -2.46
C LYS A 127 -0.82 28.51 -3.83
N ASN A 128 -0.17 27.37 -4.04
CA ASN A 128 0.67 27.16 -5.22
C ASN A 128 -0.02 26.33 -6.31
N TRP A 129 -0.97 25.48 -5.95
CA TRP A 129 -1.66 24.57 -6.87
C TRP A 129 -3.15 24.43 -6.52
N PRO A 130 -3.93 25.50 -6.55
CA PRO A 130 -5.31 25.53 -6.04
C PRO A 130 -6.25 24.56 -6.77
N ASN A 131 -5.93 24.19 -8.02
CA ASN A 131 -6.73 23.27 -8.83
C ASN A 131 -6.07 21.90 -9.02
N TYR A 132 -5.17 21.48 -8.11
CA TYR A 132 -4.62 20.14 -8.13
C TYR A 132 -5.34 19.22 -7.15
N TYR A 133 -5.55 17.98 -7.56
CA TYR A 133 -6.11 16.95 -6.71
C TYR A 133 -5.07 16.40 -5.73
N PHE A 134 -5.35 16.47 -4.44
CA PHE A 134 -4.46 15.95 -3.41
C PHE A 134 -4.80 14.48 -3.11
N ILE A 135 -3.85 13.58 -3.36
CA ILE A 135 -3.91 12.18 -2.99
C ILE A 135 -3.04 11.98 -1.76
N PRO A 136 -3.58 11.59 -0.60
CA PRO A 136 -2.82 11.41 0.63
C PRO A 136 -1.73 10.33 0.51
N GLU A 137 -0.79 10.30 1.47
CA GLU A 137 0.27 9.30 1.55
C GLU A 137 -0.30 7.88 1.43
N GLY A 138 0.31 7.08 0.53
CA GLY A 138 -0.14 5.71 0.26
C GLY A 138 -1.52 5.59 -0.38
N GLY A 139 -2.13 6.68 -0.84
CA GLY A 139 -3.50 6.67 -1.38
C GLY A 139 -4.56 6.47 -0.30
N SER A 140 -4.32 6.96 0.92
CA SER A 140 -5.15 6.70 2.10
C SER A 140 -6.37 7.63 2.15
N ASN A 141 -7.32 7.43 1.25
CA ASN A 141 -8.59 8.13 1.19
C ASN A 141 -9.73 7.17 0.80
N ARG A 142 -10.94 7.71 0.67
CA ARG A 142 -12.14 6.95 0.28
C ARG A 142 -11.90 6.15 -1.00
N TYR A 143 -11.37 6.76 -2.04
CA TYR A 143 -11.14 6.11 -3.34
C TYR A 143 -10.08 5.02 -3.27
N GLY A 144 -9.07 5.19 -2.42
CA GLY A 144 -8.09 4.15 -2.15
C GLY A 144 -8.69 2.92 -1.47
N ILE A 145 -9.62 3.11 -0.55
CA ILE A 145 -10.37 2.02 0.12
C ILE A 145 -11.28 1.32 -0.90
N GLU A 146 -12.11 2.07 -1.63
CA GLU A 146 -13.00 1.55 -2.66
C GLU A 146 -12.24 0.77 -3.75
N GLY A 147 -11.09 1.26 -4.17
CA GLY A 147 -10.23 0.53 -5.12
C GLY A 147 -9.67 -0.79 -4.57
N CYS A 148 -9.41 -0.88 -3.27
CA CYS A 148 -8.97 -2.13 -2.64
C CYS A 148 -10.11 -3.14 -2.43
N GLN A 149 -11.38 -2.73 -2.45
CA GLN A 149 -12.54 -3.64 -2.43
C GLN A 149 -12.56 -4.55 -3.66
N GLU A 150 -12.09 -4.07 -4.81
CA GLU A 150 -12.02 -4.84 -6.06
C GLU A 150 -11.18 -6.13 -5.91
N ILE A 151 -10.26 -6.19 -4.94
CA ILE A 151 -9.48 -7.41 -4.67
C ILE A 151 -10.40 -8.56 -4.30
N ILE A 152 -11.39 -8.32 -3.44
CA ILE A 152 -12.36 -9.34 -3.01
C ILE A 152 -13.29 -9.72 -4.15
N ASN A 153 -13.76 -8.74 -4.93
CA ASN A 153 -14.65 -8.96 -6.07
C ASN A 153 -14.03 -9.83 -7.18
N GLU A 154 -12.69 -9.89 -7.24
CA GLU A 154 -11.96 -10.72 -8.19
C GLU A 154 -11.64 -12.14 -7.67
N ILE A 155 -12.00 -12.48 -6.43
CA ILE A 155 -11.79 -13.81 -5.86
C ILE A 155 -13.07 -14.62 -6.08
N ASP A 156 -12.99 -15.62 -6.94
CA ASP A 156 -14.10 -16.48 -7.37
C ASP A 156 -14.17 -17.82 -6.62
N MET A 157 -13.49 -17.92 -5.47
CA MET A 157 -13.46 -19.11 -4.63
C MET A 157 -13.78 -18.81 -3.17
N GLU A 158 -14.25 -19.81 -2.45
CA GLU A 158 -14.43 -19.72 -1.00
C GLU A 158 -13.09 -19.71 -0.26
N PHE A 159 -12.99 -18.86 0.76
CA PHE A 159 -11.86 -18.77 1.67
C PHE A 159 -12.33 -18.43 3.10
N ASP A 160 -11.55 -18.79 4.10
CA ASP A 160 -11.85 -18.50 5.50
C ASP A 160 -11.21 -17.20 5.98
N GLU A 161 -9.99 -16.96 5.53
CA GLU A 161 -9.17 -15.84 6.01
C GLU A 161 -8.42 -15.17 4.85
N ILE A 162 -8.26 -13.84 4.94
CA ILE A 162 -7.41 -13.08 4.03
C ILE A 162 -6.40 -12.25 4.82
N PHE A 163 -5.17 -12.22 4.32
CA PHE A 163 -4.05 -11.51 4.94
C PHE A 163 -3.56 -10.39 4.04
N CYS A 164 -3.18 -9.26 4.63
CA CYS A 164 -2.44 -8.22 3.93
C CYS A 164 -1.46 -7.50 4.85
N GLU A 165 -0.47 -6.84 4.27
CA GLU A 165 0.41 -5.93 4.99
C GLU A 165 -0.31 -4.63 5.36
N VAL A 166 0.01 -4.09 6.55
CA VAL A 166 -0.57 -2.84 7.08
C VAL A 166 0.51 -1.79 7.27
N GLY A 167 0.53 -0.81 6.36
CA GLY A 167 1.22 0.46 6.55
C GLY A 167 0.22 1.54 6.97
N THR A 168 -0.49 2.15 6.02
CA THR A 168 -1.56 3.14 6.30
C THR A 168 -2.91 2.51 6.66
N GLY A 169 -3.07 1.20 6.51
CA GLY A 169 -4.32 0.49 6.76
C GLY A 169 -5.37 0.56 5.63
N THR A 170 -5.13 1.31 4.57
CA THR A 170 -6.08 1.51 3.47
C THR A 170 -6.47 0.20 2.77
N THR A 171 -5.49 -0.67 2.50
CA THR A 171 -5.76 -1.99 1.88
C THR A 171 -6.62 -2.85 2.81
N LEU A 172 -6.22 -2.93 4.10
CA LEU A 172 -6.96 -3.66 5.10
C LEU A 172 -8.42 -3.20 5.22
N ALA A 173 -8.64 -1.87 5.24
CA ALA A 173 -9.97 -1.30 5.28
C ALA A 173 -10.81 -1.67 4.05
N GLY A 174 -10.20 -1.68 2.85
CA GLY A 174 -10.84 -2.12 1.62
C GLY A 174 -11.27 -3.58 1.69
N LEU A 175 -10.35 -4.48 2.05
CA LEU A 175 -10.64 -5.90 2.23
C LEU A 175 -11.74 -6.14 3.27
N ALA A 176 -11.61 -5.55 4.46
CA ALA A 176 -12.56 -5.73 5.55
C ALA A 176 -13.96 -5.20 5.24
N SER A 177 -14.05 -4.13 4.45
CA SER A 177 -15.35 -3.53 4.10
C SER A 177 -16.09 -4.26 2.97
N SER A 178 -15.41 -5.15 2.24
CA SER A 178 -15.98 -5.94 1.13
C SER A 178 -16.05 -7.43 1.41
N CYS A 179 -15.35 -7.93 2.43
CA CYS A 179 -15.50 -9.32 2.89
C CYS A 179 -16.83 -9.55 3.64
N ASP A 180 -17.37 -10.74 3.49
CA ASP A 180 -18.47 -11.23 4.30
C ASP A 180 -18.10 -11.25 5.79
N LYS A 181 -19.11 -11.10 6.66
CA LYS A 181 -18.90 -11.03 8.12
C LYS A 181 -18.32 -12.31 8.73
N ASN A 182 -18.49 -13.46 8.09
CA ASN A 182 -17.96 -14.74 8.51
C ASN A 182 -16.49 -14.96 8.11
N LYS A 183 -15.92 -14.11 7.25
CA LYS A 183 -14.52 -14.17 6.82
C LYS A 183 -13.64 -13.38 7.78
N LYS A 184 -12.42 -13.86 8.05
CA LYS A 184 -11.45 -13.16 8.89
C LYS A 184 -10.50 -12.35 8.02
N VAL A 185 -10.27 -11.09 8.40
CA VAL A 185 -9.30 -10.21 7.74
C VAL A 185 -8.15 -9.93 8.67
N ARG A 186 -6.94 -10.35 8.30
CA ARG A 186 -5.75 -10.22 9.14
C ARG A 186 -4.77 -9.23 8.53
N GLY A 187 -4.42 -8.22 9.32
CA GLY A 187 -3.45 -7.20 8.95
C GLY A 187 -2.11 -7.39 9.63
N VAL A 188 -1.05 -7.69 8.89
CA VAL A 188 0.32 -7.76 9.42
C VAL A 188 0.88 -6.34 9.50
N VAL A 189 1.04 -5.83 10.73
CA VAL A 189 1.53 -4.46 10.98
C VAL A 189 3.04 -4.42 10.76
N VAL A 190 3.46 -3.72 9.72
CA VAL A 190 4.87 -3.68 9.30
C VAL A 190 5.68 -2.57 10.00
N LEU A 191 5.00 -1.63 10.67
CA LEU A 191 5.63 -0.48 11.32
C LEU A 191 5.79 -0.75 12.82
N LYS A 192 7.02 -0.63 13.32
CA LYS A 192 7.27 -0.63 14.78
C LYS A 192 6.69 0.65 15.39
N GLY A 193 6.05 0.53 16.56
CA GLY A 193 5.45 1.68 17.25
C GLY A 193 4.08 2.08 16.71
N ALA A 194 3.44 1.23 15.89
CA ALA A 194 2.11 1.46 15.35
C ALA A 194 1.02 0.72 16.14
N GLU A 195 1.11 0.69 17.47
CA GLU A 195 0.16 -0.01 18.35
C GLU A 195 -1.27 0.54 18.20
N ASN A 196 -1.40 1.82 17.89
CA ASN A 196 -2.69 2.49 17.69
C ASN A 196 -3.23 2.42 16.26
N ILE A 197 -2.64 1.62 15.37
CA ILE A 197 -3.05 1.59 13.95
C ILE A 197 -4.50 1.12 13.79
N SER A 198 -5.00 0.22 14.63
CA SER A 198 -6.38 -0.24 14.60
C SER A 198 -7.36 0.91 14.81
N ASN A 199 -7.12 1.72 15.84
CA ASN A 199 -7.95 2.90 16.15
C ASN A 199 -7.87 3.96 15.03
N GLN A 200 -6.70 4.13 14.43
CA GLN A 200 -6.52 5.08 13.31
C GLN A 200 -7.29 4.64 12.07
N VAL A 201 -7.20 3.35 11.72
CA VAL A 201 -7.93 2.78 10.57
C VAL A 201 -9.43 2.87 10.79
N GLU A 202 -9.93 2.49 11.96
CA GLU A 202 -11.35 2.56 12.31
C GLU A 202 -11.88 3.99 12.26
N LYS A 203 -11.18 4.91 12.92
CA LYS A 203 -11.55 6.34 12.92
C LYS A 203 -11.58 6.93 11.51
N ASN A 204 -10.56 6.63 10.70
CA ASN A 204 -10.50 7.08 9.31
C ASN A 204 -11.64 6.50 8.48
N TYR A 205 -11.94 5.22 8.66
CA TYR A 205 -13.03 4.57 7.93
C TYR A 205 -14.39 5.17 8.30
N ILE A 206 -14.68 5.36 9.60
CA ILE A 206 -15.90 6.02 10.07
C ILE A 206 -16.03 7.43 9.49
N ASN A 207 -14.97 8.22 9.51
CA ASN A 207 -14.98 9.58 8.97
C ASN A 207 -15.27 9.61 7.44
N LEU A 208 -14.85 8.59 6.70
CA LEU A 208 -15.04 8.53 5.25
C LEU A 208 -16.37 7.93 4.82
N PHE A 209 -16.93 7.01 5.60
CA PHE A 209 -18.11 6.21 5.21
C PHE A 209 -19.31 6.34 6.14
N ASN A 210 -19.18 7.07 7.26
CA ASN A 210 -20.21 7.24 8.30
C ASN A 210 -20.76 5.91 8.86
N ARG A 211 -19.92 4.88 8.91
CA ARG A 211 -20.25 3.56 9.47
C ARG A 211 -18.97 2.88 9.97
N PRO A 212 -19.08 1.97 10.96
CA PRO A 212 -17.93 1.22 11.44
C PRO A 212 -17.42 0.23 10.38
N LEU A 213 -16.15 -0.13 10.50
CA LEU A 213 -15.55 -1.21 9.73
C LEU A 213 -16.10 -2.57 10.23
N ASN A 214 -16.02 -3.59 9.40
CA ASN A 214 -16.43 -4.94 9.80
C ASN A 214 -15.58 -5.47 10.97
N ASN A 215 -16.22 -6.11 11.97
CA ASN A 215 -15.58 -6.50 13.24
C ASN A 215 -14.62 -7.70 13.16
N ASN A 216 -14.46 -8.35 12.00
CA ASN A 216 -13.61 -9.52 11.84
C ASN A 216 -12.16 -9.18 11.46
N VAL A 217 -11.68 -8.00 11.88
CA VAL A 217 -10.32 -7.54 11.61
C VAL A 217 -9.41 -7.85 12.80
N GLN A 218 -8.30 -8.53 12.53
CA GLN A 218 -7.24 -8.76 13.50
C GLN A 218 -5.93 -8.13 13.03
N TYR A 219 -5.26 -7.40 13.93
CA TYR A 219 -3.97 -6.77 13.68
C TYR A 219 -2.86 -7.61 14.33
N LEU A 220 -1.84 -7.98 13.55
CA LEU A 220 -0.71 -8.79 13.96
C LEU A 220 0.53 -7.90 14.07
N HIS A 221 0.98 -7.61 15.29
CA HIS A 221 2.03 -6.61 15.58
C HIS A 221 3.45 -7.18 15.72
N GLN A 222 3.62 -8.50 15.87
CA GLN A 222 4.89 -9.10 16.23
C GLN A 222 5.85 -9.41 15.06
N TYR A 223 5.44 -9.10 13.81
CA TYR A 223 6.16 -9.53 12.60
C TYR A 223 6.92 -8.43 11.87
N HIS A 224 7.21 -7.31 12.53
CA HIS A 224 7.90 -6.16 11.94
C HIS A 224 9.44 -6.28 11.86
N PHE A 225 10.06 -7.36 12.39
CA PHE A 225 11.51 -7.64 12.36
C PHE A 225 12.39 -6.43 12.71
N GLY A 226 12.00 -5.69 13.75
CA GLY A 226 12.74 -4.52 14.23
C GLY A 226 12.32 -3.18 13.65
N GLY A 227 11.43 -3.16 12.63
CA GLY A 227 10.80 -1.95 12.08
C GLY A 227 11.16 -1.65 10.63
N TYR A 228 10.65 -0.52 10.14
CA TYR A 228 10.75 -0.10 8.73
C TYR A 228 12.18 -0.15 8.18
N ALA A 229 12.34 -0.85 7.06
CA ALA A 229 13.61 -1.00 6.33
C ALA A 229 14.77 -1.61 7.15
N LYS A 230 14.49 -2.33 8.24
CA LYS A 230 15.51 -3.12 8.95
C LYS A 230 15.54 -4.54 8.41
N HIS A 231 16.74 -5.06 8.19
CA HIS A 231 16.99 -6.38 7.63
C HIS A 231 17.77 -7.22 8.63
N SER A 232 17.23 -8.36 9.05
CA SER A 232 17.96 -9.41 9.73
C SER A 232 18.45 -10.45 8.70
N MET A 233 19.50 -11.19 9.04
CA MET A 233 19.94 -12.33 8.18
C MET A 233 18.85 -13.38 8.06
N GLU A 234 18.06 -13.57 9.10
CA GLU A 234 16.89 -14.46 9.10
C GLU A 234 15.86 -14.05 8.02
N LEU A 235 15.48 -12.76 7.98
CA LEU A 235 14.56 -12.23 6.99
C LEU A 235 15.11 -12.36 5.57
N ILE A 236 16.40 -12.06 5.37
CA ILE A 236 17.05 -12.19 4.06
C ILE A 236 17.06 -13.66 3.60
N ASN A 237 17.37 -14.59 4.49
CA ASN A 237 17.33 -16.01 4.19
C ASN A 237 15.92 -16.50 3.87
N PHE A 238 14.93 -16.03 4.64
CA PHE A 238 13.53 -16.34 4.35
C PHE A 238 13.13 -15.85 2.94
N ILE A 239 13.44 -14.61 2.57
CA ILE A 239 13.14 -14.05 1.24
C ILE A 239 13.75 -14.93 0.13
N ARG A 240 15.01 -15.36 0.30
CA ARG A 240 15.70 -16.20 -0.68
C ARG A 240 15.04 -17.56 -0.83
N VAL A 241 14.72 -18.23 0.27
CA VAL A 241 14.06 -19.53 0.27
C VAL A 241 12.66 -19.41 -0.32
N PHE A 242 11.90 -18.42 0.11
CA PHE A 242 10.54 -18.17 -0.40
C PHE A 242 10.55 -17.95 -1.91
N TYR A 243 11.47 -17.10 -2.41
CA TYR A 243 11.61 -16.89 -3.85
C TYR A 243 11.98 -18.16 -4.60
N LYS A 244 12.91 -18.95 -4.07
CA LYS A 244 13.33 -20.22 -4.69
C LYS A 244 12.16 -21.20 -4.80
N GLU A 245 11.34 -21.32 -3.78
CA GLU A 245 10.23 -22.27 -3.72
C GLU A 245 9.00 -21.82 -4.52
N THR A 246 8.71 -20.51 -4.54
CA THR A 246 7.46 -20.00 -5.11
C THR A 246 7.64 -19.19 -6.39
N GLY A 247 8.85 -18.75 -6.71
CA GLY A 247 9.10 -17.78 -7.80
C GLY A 247 8.59 -16.38 -7.54
N ILE A 248 8.01 -16.08 -6.36
CA ILE A 248 7.41 -14.80 -6.01
C ILE A 248 8.47 -13.89 -5.39
N LYS A 249 8.70 -12.75 -6.03
CA LYS A 249 9.57 -11.70 -5.49
C LYS A 249 8.82 -10.91 -4.42
N THR A 250 9.40 -10.83 -3.23
CA THR A 250 8.88 -10.00 -2.14
C THR A 250 9.80 -8.80 -1.93
N ASP A 251 9.23 -7.63 -1.61
CA ASP A 251 10.02 -6.51 -1.16
C ASP A 251 10.43 -6.70 0.31
N PRO A 252 11.60 -6.19 0.72
CA PRO A 252 12.11 -6.41 2.06
C PRO A 252 11.48 -5.54 3.14
N ILE A 253 10.51 -4.68 2.80
CA ILE A 253 9.92 -3.69 3.71
C ILE A 253 8.51 -4.06 4.13
N TYR A 254 7.71 -4.58 3.20
CA TYR A 254 6.28 -4.87 3.37
C TYR A 254 5.94 -6.33 3.12
N SER A 255 6.01 -6.76 1.86
CA SER A 255 5.48 -8.06 1.45
C SER A 255 6.21 -9.25 2.05
N CYS A 256 7.53 -9.16 2.31
CA CYS A 256 8.23 -10.23 3.01
C CYS A 256 7.70 -10.47 4.42
N LEU A 257 7.29 -9.41 5.12
CA LEU A 257 6.77 -9.50 6.50
C LEU A 257 5.40 -10.18 6.55
N LEU A 258 4.61 -10.04 5.49
CA LEU A 258 3.36 -10.77 5.35
C LEU A 258 3.58 -12.29 5.35
N TYR A 259 4.55 -12.77 4.58
CA TYR A 259 4.82 -14.20 4.46
C TYR A 259 5.62 -14.80 5.63
N THR A 260 6.24 -13.98 6.46
CA THR A 260 6.90 -14.42 7.72
C THR A 260 5.94 -14.46 8.90
N SER A 261 4.74 -13.90 8.77
CA SER A 261 3.73 -13.96 9.84
C SER A 261 3.22 -15.40 10.03
N PRO A 262 2.67 -15.74 11.22
CA PRO A 262 2.19 -17.11 11.51
C PRO A 262 0.83 -17.39 10.86
N SER A 263 0.61 -16.86 9.71
CA SER A 263 -0.44 -17.35 8.82
C SER A 263 -0.36 -18.87 8.87
N PRO A 264 -1.32 -19.62 8.75
CA PRO A 264 -1.61 -21.03 8.99
C PRO A 264 -0.53 -21.96 9.64
N ARG A 265 0.63 -21.45 10.06
CA ARG A 265 1.68 -22.28 10.66
C ARG A 265 1.40 -22.69 12.10
N ASP A 266 0.65 -21.88 12.84
CA ASP A 266 0.51 -21.97 14.29
C ASP A 266 -0.91 -22.34 14.73
N GLN A 267 -1.72 -22.90 13.82
CA GLN A 267 -3.06 -23.39 14.12
C GLN A 267 -3.20 -24.90 13.98
#